data_e7a6ea6032349416de6cd40f4c4a1306
#
_entry.id   e7a6ea6032349416de6cd40f4c4a1306
#
_cell.length_a   1.000
_cell.length_b   1.000
_cell.length_c   1.000
_cell.angle_alpha   90.00
_cell.angle_beta   90.00
_cell.angle_gamma   90.00
#
_symmetry.space_group_name_H-M   'P 1'
#
loop_
_entity.id
_entity.type
_entity.pdbx_description
1 polymer ?
#
loop_
_entity_poly.entity_id
_entity_poly.type
_entity_poly.pdbx_seq_one_letter_code
_entity_poly.pdbx_strand_id
1 'polypeptide(L)'
;MRTLQKLTGLRLPEKTVFWLVLAVLVLMLAPMLLVAQYNVPCADDYHFGAPTHAAWQATHSLASVVQAACGKVAERYVNWQGTYSAMFLMALQPAVFGNGFYALVPFLTLGALAAGTCFFCLSLFTRLLGTGRWQALVLALVWLGIDTQLLPSAVQGFYWYNGAVFYTFFFGVQLFYFGVLARYLAAGQA
;
A
#
# COMPACT_ATOMS: atom_id res chain seq x y z
N MET A 1 -26.15 -35.10 12.23
CA MET A 1 -24.82 -35.57 11.75
C MET A 1 -24.75 -35.78 10.24
N ARG A 2 -25.73 -36.30 9.51
CA ARG A 2 -25.69 -36.47 8.03
C ARG A 2 -25.56 -35.17 7.21
N THR A 3 -26.06 -34.05 7.70
CA THR A 3 -26.00 -32.74 7.01
C THR A 3 -24.59 -32.12 7.07
N LEU A 4 -23.88 -32.29 8.18
CA LEU A 4 -22.50 -31.83 8.35
C LEU A 4 -21.52 -32.63 7.48
N GLN A 5 -21.75 -33.95 7.33
CA GLN A 5 -20.94 -34.81 6.45
C GLN A 5 -21.11 -34.48 4.96
N LYS A 6 -22.26 -33.94 4.53
CA LYS A 6 -22.47 -33.48 3.15
C LYS A 6 -21.72 -32.15 2.87
N LEU A 7 -21.55 -31.29 3.87
CA LEU A 7 -20.82 -30.02 3.74
C LEU A 7 -19.30 -30.21 3.65
N THR A 8 -18.74 -31.24 4.31
CA THR A 8 -17.32 -31.56 4.26
C THR A 8 -16.86 -32.16 2.92
N GLY A 9 -17.78 -32.58 2.05
CA GLY A 9 -17.50 -33.09 0.70
C GLY A 9 -17.56 -32.04 -0.41
N LEU A 10 -18.00 -30.81 -0.12
CA LEU A 10 -18.09 -29.74 -1.12
C LEU A 10 -16.70 -29.12 -1.37
N ARG A 11 -15.99 -29.60 -2.39
CA ARG A 11 -14.74 -29.00 -2.84
C ARG A 11 -15.07 -27.94 -3.89
N LEU A 12 -15.01 -26.65 -3.47
CA LEU A 12 -15.12 -25.55 -4.42
C LEU A 12 -13.83 -25.46 -5.26
N PRO A 13 -13.92 -25.20 -6.58
CA PRO A 13 -12.75 -24.90 -7.41
C PRO A 13 -11.97 -23.70 -6.84
N GLU A 14 -10.65 -23.78 -6.81
CA GLU A 14 -9.78 -22.72 -6.26
C GLU A 14 -10.07 -21.34 -6.85
N LYS A 15 -10.36 -21.30 -8.17
CA LYS A 15 -10.74 -20.06 -8.86
C LYS A 15 -12.06 -19.49 -8.32
N THR A 16 -13.02 -20.33 -7.96
CA THR A 16 -14.29 -19.88 -7.33
C THR A 16 -14.03 -19.30 -5.95
N VAL A 17 -13.18 -19.95 -5.14
CA VAL A 17 -12.78 -19.44 -3.83
C VAL A 17 -12.09 -18.07 -3.96
N PHE A 18 -11.19 -17.91 -4.93
CA PHE A 18 -10.55 -16.63 -5.22
C PHE A 18 -11.57 -15.51 -5.46
N TRP A 19 -12.55 -15.72 -6.35
CA TRP A 19 -13.53 -14.68 -6.66
C TRP A 19 -14.46 -14.36 -5.49
N LEU A 20 -14.81 -15.36 -4.67
CA LEU A 20 -15.59 -15.13 -3.45
C LEU A 20 -14.81 -14.29 -2.44
N VAL A 21 -13.54 -14.65 -2.18
CA VAL A 21 -12.68 -13.88 -1.25
C VAL A 21 -12.42 -12.48 -1.77
N LEU A 22 -12.20 -12.32 -3.08
CA LEU A 22 -12.05 -11.00 -3.70
C LEU A 22 -13.31 -10.15 -3.54
N ALA A 23 -14.50 -10.72 -3.76
CA ALA A 23 -15.75 -10.01 -3.58
C ALA A 23 -15.94 -9.55 -2.13
N VAL A 24 -15.63 -10.41 -1.15
CA VAL A 24 -15.66 -10.04 0.27
C VAL A 24 -14.67 -8.92 0.56
N LEU A 25 -13.42 -9.02 0.09
CA LEU A 25 -12.41 -7.99 0.30
C LEU A 25 -12.86 -6.65 -0.31
N VAL A 26 -13.41 -6.65 -1.53
CA VAL A 26 -13.92 -5.43 -2.16
C VAL A 26 -15.04 -4.80 -1.32
N LEU A 27 -15.97 -5.60 -0.80
CA LEU A 27 -17.04 -5.10 0.08
C LEU A 27 -16.48 -4.51 1.40
N MET A 28 -15.42 -5.11 1.95
CA MET A 28 -14.76 -4.61 3.16
C MET A 28 -14.00 -3.29 2.91
N LEU A 29 -13.39 -3.14 1.73
CA LEU A 29 -12.62 -1.94 1.36
C LEU A 29 -13.49 -0.81 0.81
N ALA A 30 -14.67 -1.11 0.26
CA ALA A 30 -15.55 -0.11 -0.35
C ALA A 30 -15.86 1.09 0.57
N PRO A 31 -16.23 0.93 1.85
CA PRO A 31 -16.45 2.06 2.75
C PRO A 31 -15.20 2.94 2.93
N MET A 32 -14.02 2.32 3.04
CA MET A 32 -12.75 3.04 3.18
C MET A 32 -12.48 3.91 1.95
N LEU A 33 -12.68 3.36 0.75
CA LEU A 33 -12.43 4.07 -0.50
C LEU A 33 -13.50 5.15 -0.76
N LEU A 34 -14.75 4.93 -0.35
CA LEU A 34 -15.81 5.94 -0.45
C LEU A 34 -15.56 7.15 0.46
N VAL A 35 -15.06 6.92 1.68
CA VAL A 35 -14.70 8.00 2.62
C VAL A 35 -13.49 8.80 2.14
N ALA A 36 -12.62 8.23 1.30
CA ALA A 36 -11.43 8.90 0.79
C ALA A 36 -11.70 10.25 0.11
N GLN A 37 -12.87 10.45 -0.50
CA GLN A 37 -13.27 11.72 -1.12
C GLN A 37 -13.32 12.89 -0.14
N TYR A 38 -13.46 12.63 1.16
CA TYR A 38 -13.49 13.64 2.23
C TYR A 38 -12.13 13.79 2.92
N ASN A 39 -11.10 13.08 2.43
CA ASN A 39 -9.78 13.13 3.02
C ASN A 39 -9.10 14.48 2.77
N VAL A 40 -8.48 15.03 3.79
CA VAL A 40 -7.80 16.32 3.75
C VAL A 40 -6.42 16.23 4.43
N PRO A 41 -5.44 17.05 4.01
CA PRO A 41 -4.15 17.12 4.69
C PRO A 41 -4.32 17.47 6.17
N CYS A 42 -3.50 16.87 7.01
CA CYS A 42 -3.52 17.15 8.45
C CYS A 42 -2.12 17.04 9.08
N ALA A 43 -1.97 17.61 10.25
CA ALA A 43 -0.75 17.53 11.06
C ALA A 43 0.53 17.85 10.23
N ASP A 44 1.47 16.93 10.21
CA ASP A 44 2.79 17.09 9.56
C ASP A 44 2.72 17.21 8.03
N ASP A 45 1.60 16.86 7.40
CA ASP A 45 1.43 17.01 5.95
C ASP A 45 1.66 18.45 5.51
N TYR A 46 1.14 19.42 6.28
CA TYR A 46 1.38 20.84 6.01
C TYR A 46 2.85 21.21 6.13
N HIS A 47 3.55 20.65 7.12
CA HIS A 47 4.96 20.94 7.34
C HIS A 47 5.85 20.39 6.21
N PHE A 48 5.59 19.14 5.79
CA PHE A 48 6.37 18.51 4.72
C PHE A 48 5.99 19.01 3.33
N GLY A 49 4.71 19.25 3.08
CA GLY A 49 4.20 19.69 1.78
C GLY A 49 4.34 21.18 1.49
N ALA A 50 4.56 22.04 2.49
CA ALA A 50 4.57 23.50 2.29
C ALA A 50 5.61 23.98 1.26
N PRO A 51 6.90 23.56 1.29
CA PRO A 51 7.88 24.02 0.30
C PRO A 51 7.55 23.58 -1.12
N THR A 52 7.07 22.35 -1.30
CA THR A 52 6.71 21.77 -2.60
C THR A 52 5.42 22.38 -3.15
N HIS A 53 4.45 22.65 -2.28
CA HIS A 53 3.24 23.37 -2.67
C HIS A 53 3.55 24.81 -3.11
N ALA A 54 4.38 25.54 -2.36
CA ALA A 54 4.83 26.88 -2.75
C ALA A 54 5.56 26.89 -4.10
N ALA A 55 6.44 25.91 -4.35
CA ALA A 55 7.14 25.74 -5.62
C ALA A 55 6.15 25.47 -6.77
N TRP A 56 5.14 24.64 -6.55
CA TRP A 56 4.09 24.38 -7.54
C TRP A 56 3.26 25.62 -7.83
N GLN A 57 2.80 26.33 -6.81
CA GLN A 57 2.01 27.55 -6.99
C GLN A 57 2.78 28.66 -7.74
N ALA A 58 4.07 28.78 -7.49
CA ALA A 58 4.92 29.81 -8.13
C ALA A 58 5.27 29.48 -9.58
N THR A 59 5.43 28.21 -9.94
CA THR A 59 6.07 27.84 -11.22
C THR A 59 5.27 26.89 -12.09
N HIS A 60 4.33 26.16 -11.54
CA HIS A 60 3.64 25.02 -12.15
C HIS A 60 4.63 24.00 -12.79
N SER A 61 5.86 23.91 -12.25
CA SER A 61 6.93 23.06 -12.75
C SER A 61 7.18 21.88 -11.80
N LEU A 62 7.07 20.65 -12.32
CA LEU A 62 7.43 19.45 -11.58
C LEU A 62 8.91 19.42 -11.18
N ALA A 63 9.80 20.00 -12.01
CA ALA A 63 11.23 20.11 -11.68
C ALA A 63 11.44 20.96 -10.42
N SER A 64 10.74 22.09 -10.30
CA SER A 64 10.78 22.95 -9.11
C SER A 64 10.22 22.25 -7.87
N VAL A 65 9.15 21.48 -8.01
CA VAL A 65 8.57 20.65 -6.92
C VAL A 65 9.58 19.60 -6.46
N VAL A 66 10.21 18.87 -7.38
CA VAL A 66 11.23 17.86 -7.03
C VAL A 66 12.44 18.51 -6.36
N GLN A 67 12.90 19.67 -6.86
CA GLN A 67 13.99 20.42 -6.23
C GLN A 67 13.64 20.84 -4.79
N ALA A 68 12.44 21.35 -4.57
CA ALA A 68 11.96 21.70 -3.23
C ALA A 68 11.87 20.47 -2.31
N ALA A 69 11.43 19.31 -2.83
CA ALA A 69 11.41 18.05 -2.09
C ALA A 69 12.82 17.61 -1.70
N CYS A 70 13.79 17.69 -2.60
CA CYS A 70 15.21 17.39 -2.30
C CYS A 70 15.77 18.35 -1.23
N GLY A 71 15.42 19.64 -1.30
CA GLY A 71 15.79 20.62 -0.26
C GLY A 71 15.22 20.25 1.11
N LYS A 72 13.95 19.80 1.14
CA LYS A 72 13.31 19.32 2.38
C LYS A 72 13.99 18.07 2.95
N VAL A 73 14.39 17.13 2.08
CA VAL A 73 15.16 15.96 2.49
C VAL A 73 16.50 16.37 3.11
N ALA A 74 17.25 17.26 2.46
CA ALA A 74 18.54 17.72 2.96
C ALA A 74 18.42 18.43 4.33
N GLU A 75 17.39 19.28 4.48
CA GLU A 75 17.08 19.93 5.76
C GLU A 75 16.82 18.90 6.87
N ARG A 76 15.96 17.88 6.59
CA ARG A 76 15.59 16.87 7.57
C ARG A 76 16.73 15.91 7.90
N TYR A 77 17.55 15.57 6.92
CA TYR A 77 18.71 14.72 7.11
C TYR A 77 19.69 15.28 8.14
N VAL A 78 19.90 16.60 8.07
CA VAL A 78 20.83 17.31 9.00
C VAL A 78 20.19 17.57 10.36
N ASN A 79 18.90 17.96 10.37
CA ASN A 79 18.28 18.52 11.57
C ASN A 79 17.38 17.55 12.35
N TRP A 80 17.08 16.37 11.80
CA TRP A 80 16.17 15.45 12.46
C TRP A 80 16.57 13.98 12.30
N GLN A 81 16.30 13.36 11.13
CA GLN A 81 16.58 11.94 10.91
C GLN A 81 16.95 11.63 9.45
N GLY A 82 17.75 10.58 9.27
CA GLY A 82 18.32 10.19 7.98
C GLY A 82 17.40 9.37 7.06
N THR A 83 16.08 9.32 7.27
CA THR A 83 15.13 8.56 6.44
C THR A 83 14.78 9.33 5.15
N TYR A 84 15.76 9.48 4.26
CA TYR A 84 15.65 10.30 3.06
C TYR A 84 14.50 9.92 2.10
N SER A 85 14.26 8.64 1.84
CA SER A 85 13.21 8.19 0.92
C SER A 85 11.81 8.50 1.44
N ALA A 86 11.56 8.30 2.73
CA ALA A 86 10.29 8.65 3.35
C ALA A 86 10.08 10.17 3.33
N MET A 87 11.10 10.95 3.70
CA MET A 87 11.03 12.41 3.67
C MET A 87 10.75 12.96 2.26
N PHE A 88 11.35 12.37 1.25
CA PHE A 88 11.10 12.74 -0.14
C PHE A 88 9.64 12.52 -0.54
N LEU A 89 9.08 11.34 -0.23
CA LEU A 89 7.68 11.05 -0.53
C LEU A 89 6.72 11.92 0.29
N MET A 90 7.00 12.16 1.58
CA MET A 90 6.20 13.05 2.42
C MET A 90 6.14 14.48 1.86
N ALA A 91 7.24 14.96 1.28
CA ALA A 91 7.27 16.26 0.62
C ALA A 91 6.49 16.29 -0.71
N LEU A 92 6.26 15.13 -1.35
CA LEU A 92 5.54 14.98 -2.62
C LEU A 92 4.08 14.53 -2.45
N GLN A 93 3.48 14.79 -1.30
CA GLN A 93 2.10 14.42 -1.06
C GLN A 93 1.13 14.96 -2.15
N PRO A 94 0.02 14.28 -2.43
CA PRO A 94 -0.91 14.68 -3.49
C PRO A 94 -1.48 16.10 -3.33
N ALA A 95 -1.64 16.60 -2.10
CA ALA A 95 -2.14 17.95 -1.84
C ALA A 95 -1.21 19.07 -2.33
N VAL A 96 0.05 18.78 -2.66
CA VAL A 96 0.98 19.72 -3.30
C VAL A 96 0.38 20.33 -4.56
N PHE A 97 -0.38 19.55 -5.32
CA PHE A 97 -1.03 19.97 -6.56
C PHE A 97 -2.44 20.55 -6.36
N GLY A 98 -3.01 20.41 -5.18
CA GLY A 98 -4.31 20.89 -4.79
C GLY A 98 -5.00 19.98 -3.78
N ASN A 99 -5.78 20.55 -2.86
CA ASN A 99 -6.37 19.80 -1.75
C ASN A 99 -7.26 18.61 -2.22
N GLY A 100 -7.96 18.74 -3.35
CA GLY A 100 -8.79 17.65 -3.89
C GLY A 100 -8.00 16.38 -4.26
N PHE A 101 -6.71 16.50 -4.59
CA PHE A 101 -5.87 15.34 -4.88
C PHE A 101 -5.52 14.52 -3.64
N TYR A 102 -5.74 15.06 -2.44
CA TYR A 102 -5.47 14.33 -1.21
C TYR A 102 -6.39 13.11 -1.03
N ALA A 103 -7.54 13.09 -1.68
CA ALA A 103 -8.41 11.92 -1.79
C ALA A 103 -7.72 10.68 -2.40
N LEU A 104 -6.62 10.87 -3.15
CA LEU A 104 -5.85 9.77 -3.73
C LEU A 104 -5.00 8.99 -2.73
N VAL A 105 -4.76 9.54 -1.54
CA VAL A 105 -3.86 8.94 -0.53
C VAL A 105 -4.22 7.48 -0.20
N PRO A 106 -5.48 7.15 0.17
CA PRO A 106 -5.84 5.76 0.47
C PRO A 106 -5.69 4.82 -0.73
N PHE A 107 -5.93 5.30 -1.95
CA PHE A 107 -5.76 4.50 -3.16
C PHE A 107 -4.29 4.18 -3.45
N LEU A 108 -3.40 5.17 -3.28
CA LEU A 108 -1.96 5.00 -3.51
C LEU A 108 -1.35 4.03 -2.49
N THR A 109 -1.68 4.21 -1.22
CA THR A 109 -1.12 3.39 -0.13
C THR A 109 -1.67 1.97 -0.15
N LEU A 110 -2.99 1.80 -0.34
CA LEU A 110 -3.61 0.50 -0.50
C LEU A 110 -3.13 -0.22 -1.78
N GLY A 111 -2.97 0.54 -2.88
CA GLY A 111 -2.43 0.01 -4.14
C GLY A 111 -1.01 -0.55 -3.99
N ALA A 112 -0.13 0.17 -3.30
CA ALA A 112 1.23 -0.28 -3.00
C ALA A 112 1.23 -1.53 -2.12
N LEU A 113 0.42 -1.54 -1.05
CA LEU A 113 0.27 -2.69 -0.17
C LEU A 113 -0.25 -3.91 -0.94
N ALA A 114 -1.32 -3.74 -1.73
CA ALA A 114 -1.91 -4.83 -2.51
C ALA A 114 -0.93 -5.40 -3.54
N ALA A 115 -0.23 -4.53 -4.27
CA ALA A 115 0.78 -4.95 -5.25
C ALA A 115 1.93 -5.73 -4.59
N GLY A 116 2.47 -5.21 -3.48
CA GLY A 116 3.53 -5.85 -2.71
C GLY A 116 3.11 -7.21 -2.16
N THR A 117 1.94 -7.28 -1.51
CA THR A 117 1.39 -8.52 -0.92
C THR A 117 1.11 -9.58 -2.00
N CYS A 118 0.44 -9.21 -3.09
CA CYS A 118 0.16 -10.13 -4.18
C CYS A 118 1.46 -10.64 -4.84
N PHE A 119 2.41 -9.75 -5.10
CA PHE A 119 3.68 -10.15 -5.71
C PHE A 119 4.50 -11.06 -4.78
N PHE A 120 4.56 -10.74 -3.49
CA PHE A 120 5.21 -11.56 -2.48
C PHE A 120 4.59 -12.95 -2.37
N CYS A 121 3.26 -13.03 -2.19
CA CYS A 121 2.57 -14.31 -2.06
C CYS A 121 2.71 -15.16 -3.33
N LEU A 122 2.56 -14.56 -4.52
CA LEU A 122 2.78 -15.27 -5.77
C LEU A 122 4.21 -15.78 -5.89
N SER A 123 5.21 -14.96 -5.53
CA SER A 123 6.62 -15.34 -5.62
C SER A 123 6.97 -16.44 -4.64
N LEU A 124 6.61 -16.28 -3.37
CA LEU A 124 6.90 -17.23 -2.31
C LEU A 124 6.20 -18.56 -2.54
N PHE A 125 4.87 -18.51 -2.65
CA PHE A 125 4.07 -19.74 -2.67
C PHE A 125 4.17 -20.49 -3.99
N THR A 126 4.19 -19.80 -5.15
CA THR A 126 4.24 -20.53 -6.42
C THR A 126 5.67 -20.89 -6.86
N ARG A 127 6.65 -20.03 -6.63
CA ARG A 127 8.03 -20.27 -7.13
C ARG A 127 8.91 -21.00 -6.16
N LEU A 128 8.78 -20.75 -4.85
CA LEU A 128 9.62 -21.35 -3.85
C LEU A 128 8.94 -22.58 -3.20
N LEU A 129 7.63 -22.51 -2.93
CA LEU A 129 6.89 -23.59 -2.24
C LEU A 129 6.07 -24.48 -3.19
N GLY A 130 5.99 -24.19 -4.49
CA GLY A 130 5.34 -25.03 -5.50
C GLY A 130 3.82 -25.11 -5.41
N THR A 131 3.14 -24.16 -4.73
CA THR A 131 1.66 -24.16 -4.62
C THR A 131 1.00 -23.60 -5.89
N GLY A 132 -0.30 -23.87 -6.06
CA GLY A 132 -1.10 -23.33 -7.15
C GLY A 132 -1.24 -21.80 -7.07
N ARG A 133 -1.27 -21.13 -8.24
CA ARG A 133 -1.39 -19.67 -8.30
C ARG A 133 -2.66 -19.13 -7.64
N TRP A 134 -3.77 -19.85 -7.73
CA TRP A 134 -5.03 -19.42 -7.14
C TRP A 134 -5.00 -19.49 -5.62
N GLN A 135 -4.35 -20.53 -5.07
CA GLN A 135 -4.12 -20.64 -3.62
C GLN A 135 -3.25 -19.49 -3.11
N ALA A 136 -2.16 -19.16 -3.82
CA ALA A 136 -1.30 -18.04 -3.48
C ALA A 136 -2.05 -16.69 -3.51
N LEU A 137 -2.92 -16.49 -4.49
CA LEU A 137 -3.76 -15.28 -4.60
C LEU A 137 -4.81 -15.21 -3.48
N VAL A 138 -5.46 -16.33 -3.13
CA VAL A 138 -6.40 -16.39 -1.99
C VAL A 138 -5.69 -15.99 -0.69
N LEU A 139 -4.49 -16.52 -0.45
CA LEU A 139 -3.68 -16.15 0.72
C LEU A 139 -3.34 -14.66 0.71
N ALA A 140 -2.98 -14.10 -0.45
CA ALA A 140 -2.71 -12.67 -0.57
C ALA A 140 -3.94 -11.81 -0.24
N LEU A 141 -5.14 -12.18 -0.73
CA LEU A 141 -6.38 -11.44 -0.44
C LEU A 141 -6.77 -11.54 1.05
N VAL A 142 -6.60 -12.72 1.66
CA VAL A 142 -6.85 -12.90 3.10
C VAL A 142 -5.87 -12.04 3.92
N TRP A 143 -4.59 -12.05 3.54
CA TRP A 143 -3.58 -11.22 4.19
C TRP A 143 -3.95 -9.72 4.08
N LEU A 144 -4.29 -9.24 2.87
CA LEU A 144 -4.76 -7.87 2.68
C LEU A 144 -5.98 -7.52 3.54
N GLY A 145 -6.92 -8.45 3.68
CA GLY A 145 -8.07 -8.29 4.57
C GLY A 145 -7.64 -8.13 6.03
N ILE A 146 -6.68 -8.92 6.49
CA ILE A 146 -6.12 -8.84 7.84
C ILE A 146 -5.43 -7.48 8.05
N ASP A 147 -4.50 -7.11 7.15
CA ASP A 147 -3.75 -5.85 7.25
C ASP A 147 -4.65 -4.62 7.24
N THR A 148 -5.72 -4.63 6.45
CA THR A 148 -6.60 -3.48 6.33
C THR A 148 -7.65 -3.39 7.43
N GLN A 149 -8.17 -4.53 7.93
CA GLN A 149 -9.26 -4.55 8.90
C GLN A 149 -8.80 -4.63 10.35
N LEU A 150 -7.60 -5.17 10.61
CA LEU A 150 -7.05 -5.28 11.96
C LEU A 150 -6.01 -4.21 12.27
N LEU A 151 -5.79 -3.25 11.37
CA LEU A 151 -4.91 -2.12 11.64
C LEU A 151 -5.47 -1.28 12.79
N PRO A 152 -4.69 -0.99 13.84
CA PRO A 152 -5.18 -0.24 15.01
C PRO A 152 -5.73 1.15 14.70
N SER A 153 -5.22 1.79 13.66
CA SER A 153 -5.66 3.10 13.20
C SER A 153 -5.65 3.19 11.67
N ALA A 154 -6.82 3.04 11.06
CA ALA A 154 -6.98 3.24 9.62
C ALA A 154 -6.61 4.66 9.18
N VAL A 155 -6.82 5.66 10.04
CA VAL A 155 -6.45 7.05 9.76
C VAL A 155 -4.96 7.17 9.55
N GLN A 156 -4.14 6.63 10.45
CA GLN A 156 -2.68 6.68 10.33
C GLN A 156 -2.13 5.80 9.22
N GLY A 157 -2.77 4.66 8.95
CA GLY A 157 -2.29 3.71 7.96
C GLY A 157 -2.68 4.04 6.52
N PHE A 158 -3.80 4.76 6.30
CA PHE A 158 -4.33 4.95 4.94
C PHE A 158 -4.74 6.38 4.60
N TYR A 159 -5.11 7.22 5.56
CA TYR A 159 -5.67 8.55 5.27
C TYR A 159 -4.69 9.68 5.57
N TRP A 160 -3.98 9.65 6.68
CA TRP A 160 -2.92 10.60 6.97
C TRP A 160 -1.68 10.24 6.15
N TYR A 161 -1.34 11.07 5.15
CA TYR A 161 -0.34 10.72 4.14
C TYR A 161 1.03 10.39 4.73
N ASN A 162 1.54 11.20 5.66
CA ASN A 162 2.84 10.95 6.24
C ASN A 162 2.90 9.62 7.00
N GLY A 163 1.88 9.30 7.77
CA GLY A 163 1.75 7.99 8.43
C GLY A 163 1.57 6.86 7.42
N ALA A 164 0.67 7.04 6.44
CA ALA A 164 0.37 6.04 5.43
C ALA A 164 1.60 5.68 4.56
N VAL A 165 2.42 6.69 4.20
CA VAL A 165 3.68 6.45 3.49
C VAL A 165 4.68 5.74 4.39
N PHE A 166 4.87 6.22 5.62
CA PHE A 166 5.89 5.69 6.51
C PHE A 166 5.63 4.24 6.92
N TYR A 167 4.38 3.88 7.14
CA TYR A 167 4.00 2.53 7.61
C TYR A 167 3.51 1.65 6.46
N THR A 168 2.42 2.01 5.79
CA THR A 168 1.72 1.12 4.86
C THR A 168 2.39 1.03 3.51
N PHE A 169 2.76 2.18 2.91
CA PHE A 169 3.39 2.21 1.59
C PHE A 169 4.73 1.47 1.60
N PHE A 170 5.62 1.80 2.55
CA PHE A 170 6.92 1.14 2.64
C PHE A 170 6.82 -0.32 3.05
N PHE A 171 5.81 -0.72 3.81
CA PHE A 171 5.54 -2.14 4.06
C PHE A 171 5.18 -2.87 2.75
N GLY A 172 4.37 -2.28 1.90
CA GLY A 172 4.10 -2.82 0.56
C GLY A 172 5.38 -2.95 -0.30
N VAL A 173 6.24 -1.93 -0.29
CA VAL A 173 7.55 -1.97 -0.98
C VAL A 173 8.46 -3.06 -0.40
N GLN A 174 8.47 -3.24 0.92
CA GLN A 174 9.25 -4.29 1.58
C GLN A 174 8.76 -5.69 1.19
N LEU A 175 7.44 -5.91 1.14
CA LEU A 175 6.88 -7.17 0.64
C LEU A 175 7.25 -7.42 -0.82
N PHE A 176 7.22 -6.39 -1.67
CA PHE A 176 7.69 -6.50 -3.04
C PHE A 176 9.17 -6.94 -3.10
N TYR A 177 10.03 -6.33 -2.30
CA TYR A 177 11.43 -6.72 -2.20
C TYR A 177 11.60 -8.18 -1.78
N PHE A 178 10.87 -8.65 -0.77
CA PHE A 178 10.88 -10.06 -0.37
C PHE A 178 10.35 -10.99 -1.47
N GLY A 179 9.41 -10.54 -2.27
CA GLY A 179 8.95 -11.28 -3.45
C GLY A 179 10.05 -11.44 -4.50
N VAL A 180 10.86 -10.40 -4.74
CA VAL A 180 12.04 -10.47 -5.62
C VAL A 180 13.06 -11.45 -5.05
N LEU A 181 13.35 -11.38 -3.76
CA LEU A 181 14.26 -12.30 -3.10
C LEU A 181 13.79 -13.76 -3.20
N ALA A 182 12.52 -14.03 -2.98
CA ALA A 182 11.96 -15.37 -3.12
C ALA A 182 12.14 -15.93 -4.54
N ARG A 183 11.98 -15.10 -5.58
CA ARG A 183 12.24 -15.49 -6.98
C ARG A 183 13.73 -15.78 -7.23
N TYR A 184 14.59 -14.95 -6.69
CA TYR A 184 16.04 -15.15 -6.81
C TYR A 184 16.47 -16.47 -6.17
N LEU A 185 15.99 -16.77 -4.97
CA LEU A 185 16.29 -18.04 -4.28
C LEU A 185 15.73 -19.25 -5.05
N ALA A 186 14.53 -19.15 -5.60
CA ALA A 186 13.93 -20.21 -6.41
C ALA A 186 14.74 -20.49 -7.70
N ALA A 187 15.27 -19.44 -8.35
CA ALA A 187 16.11 -19.58 -9.54
C ALA A 187 17.47 -20.24 -9.26
N GLY A 188 18.01 -20.08 -8.05
CA GLY A 188 19.25 -20.74 -7.64
C GLY A 188 19.10 -22.21 -7.23
N GLN A 189 17.86 -22.71 -7.15
CA GLN A 189 17.55 -24.11 -6.84
C GLN A 189 17.21 -24.95 -8.11
N ALA A 190 17.07 -24.32 -9.26
CA ALA A 190 16.74 -24.94 -10.56
C ALA A 190 18.00 -25.28 -11.34
#